data_eb674e0de734b67756729e3dd2319033
#
_entry.id   eb674e0de734b67756729e3dd2319033
#
_cell.length_a   1.000
_cell.length_b   1.000
_cell.length_c   1.000
_cell.angle_alpha   90.00
_cell.angle_beta   90.00
_cell.angle_gamma   90.00
#
_symmetry.space_group_name_H-M   'P 1'
#
loop_
_entity.id
_entity.type
_entity.pdbx_description
1 polymer ?
#
loop_
_entity_poly.entity_id
_entity_poly.type
_entity_poly.pdbx_seq_one_letter_code
_entity_poly.pdbx_strand_id
1 'polypeptide(L)'
;MANKFYYRRGGDCIVTINLEQLLKAHGHEVAMYAMQYPENIKSPWSNYWPKNMSKIDVFSRPFGSMEIKDGFERLLDGFKPDVVHLHNIHTQLSPIIAKIAHERGVRVVWTLHDTKLVCPCYTCMRDGQWCEECFNDKTSVIKHKCMPGGIIGSTIGYLEAKKWNKEKLQEYTDLFLPPSQFMMDTVVRGGYDPKKFRVLCNFVDMEKVKNPCFEKKDYYVYLGRVNEVKGVRSLCKAAADLPYKLVVIGGGELLSELKEQYKNSYIEFKGQMEWNGFRPIIEGARFMVLPSEWSENNPLTVIESQSLGTPVLGARIGGIPELIEENMSGMTFESGNVEDLKEKIELMWNASFDYKAIADNAVKRYSSEAYYEQLMKYYKGE
;
A
#
# COMPACT_ATOMS: atom_id res chain seq x y z
N MET A 1 -12.51 6.47 -11.55
CA MET A 1 -11.70 6.07 -10.38
C MET A 1 -11.75 7.14 -9.30
N ALA A 2 -11.64 6.79 -8.01
CA ALA A 2 -11.62 7.77 -6.92
C ALA A 2 -10.52 7.47 -5.89
N ASN A 3 -9.71 8.47 -5.56
CA ASN A 3 -8.70 8.43 -4.51
C ASN A 3 -8.53 9.84 -3.90
N LYS A 4 -8.33 9.93 -2.58
CA LYS A 4 -8.20 11.24 -1.90
C LYS A 4 -7.04 12.10 -2.41
N PHE A 5 -5.91 11.49 -2.81
CA PHE A 5 -4.73 12.17 -3.36
C PHE A 5 -4.48 11.75 -4.81
N TYR A 6 -4.14 12.72 -5.67
CA TYR A 6 -3.81 12.44 -7.05
C TYR A 6 -2.43 13.00 -7.42
N TYR A 7 -1.44 12.58 -6.62
CA TYR A 7 0.00 12.86 -6.82
C TYR A 7 0.83 11.75 -6.17
N ARG A 8 2.10 11.61 -6.55
CA ARG A 8 3.00 10.56 -6.04
C ARG A 8 3.40 10.84 -4.60
N ARG A 9 2.70 10.24 -3.65
CA ARG A 9 2.89 10.43 -2.20
C ARG A 9 3.28 9.13 -1.49
N GLY A 10 2.63 8.04 -1.80
CA GLY A 10 2.79 6.74 -1.14
C GLY A 10 2.30 5.60 -2.04
N GLY A 11 2.40 4.37 -1.57
CA GLY A 11 2.09 3.17 -2.36
C GLY A 11 0.68 3.18 -2.93
N ASP A 12 -0.32 3.57 -2.15
CA ASP A 12 -1.72 3.68 -2.57
C ASP A 12 -1.91 4.64 -3.76
N CYS A 13 -1.26 5.81 -3.70
CA CYS A 13 -1.31 6.79 -4.78
C CYS A 13 -0.58 6.29 -6.03
N ILE A 14 0.57 5.63 -5.86
CA ILE A 14 1.33 5.06 -6.97
C ILE A 14 0.51 3.97 -7.68
N VAL A 15 -0.10 3.05 -6.92
CA VAL A 15 -0.97 2.01 -7.48
C VAL A 15 -2.14 2.61 -8.24
N THR A 16 -2.81 3.63 -7.67
CA THR A 16 -3.95 4.30 -8.33
C THR A 16 -3.54 4.98 -9.64
N ILE A 17 -2.41 5.70 -9.66
CA ILE A 17 -1.89 6.38 -10.86
C ILE A 17 -1.45 5.36 -11.92
N ASN A 18 -0.76 4.29 -11.52
CA ASN A 18 -0.35 3.24 -12.43
C ASN A 18 -1.57 2.52 -13.04
N LEU A 19 -2.61 2.28 -12.23
CA LEU A 19 -3.86 1.67 -12.72
C LEU A 19 -4.57 2.57 -13.74
N GLU A 20 -4.65 3.87 -13.48
CA GLU A 20 -5.21 4.81 -14.46
C GLU A 20 -4.44 4.76 -15.79
N GLN A 21 -3.11 4.76 -15.74
CA GLN A 21 -2.27 4.66 -16.93
C GLN A 21 -2.48 3.33 -17.66
N LEU A 22 -2.55 2.23 -16.94
CA LEU A 22 -2.80 0.89 -17.49
C LEU A 22 -4.14 0.82 -18.21
N LEU A 23 -5.22 1.30 -17.59
CA LEU A 23 -6.55 1.31 -18.20
C LEU A 23 -6.58 2.18 -19.47
N LYS A 24 -5.96 3.37 -19.44
CA LYS A 24 -5.86 4.25 -20.62
C LYS A 24 -5.04 3.62 -21.75
N ALA A 25 -3.96 2.90 -21.42
CA ALA A 25 -3.14 2.19 -22.42
C ALA A 25 -3.94 1.09 -23.14
N HIS A 26 -4.95 0.50 -22.48
CA HIS A 26 -5.89 -0.46 -23.07
C HIS A 26 -7.13 0.18 -23.72
N GLY A 27 -7.12 1.50 -23.93
CA GLY A 27 -8.19 2.20 -24.64
C GLY A 27 -9.42 2.55 -23.79
N HIS A 28 -9.37 2.41 -22.47
CA HIS A 28 -10.46 2.84 -21.60
C HIS A 28 -10.42 4.35 -21.38
N GLU A 29 -11.59 4.96 -21.34
CA GLU A 29 -11.74 6.31 -20.83
C GLU A 29 -11.75 6.28 -19.30
N VAL A 30 -10.93 7.12 -18.67
CA VAL A 30 -10.80 7.15 -17.20
C VAL A 30 -10.98 8.58 -16.69
N ALA A 31 -11.97 8.77 -15.84
CA ALA A 31 -12.15 9.98 -15.06
C ALA A 31 -11.66 9.77 -13.62
N MET A 32 -10.79 10.67 -13.14
CA MET A 32 -10.35 10.67 -11.76
C MET A 32 -11.20 11.62 -10.92
N TYR A 33 -11.63 11.18 -9.74
CA TYR A 33 -12.22 12.00 -8.69
C TYR A 33 -11.32 12.05 -7.47
N ALA A 34 -10.84 13.23 -7.10
CA ALA A 34 -9.86 13.42 -6.03
C ALA A 34 -10.12 14.72 -5.26
N MET A 35 -9.38 14.93 -4.15
CA MET A 35 -9.33 16.24 -3.50
C MET A 35 -8.43 17.19 -4.29
N GLN A 36 -8.72 18.49 -4.26
CA GLN A 36 -7.84 19.49 -4.84
C GLN A 36 -6.63 19.75 -3.94
N TYR A 37 -5.43 19.46 -4.46
CA TYR A 37 -4.13 19.80 -3.85
C TYR A 37 -3.23 20.46 -4.89
N PRO A 38 -2.31 21.37 -4.47
CA PRO A 38 -1.36 22.01 -5.39
C PRO A 38 -0.46 21.01 -6.15
N GLU A 39 -0.16 19.89 -5.51
CA GLU A 39 0.72 18.82 -6.02
C GLU A 39 0.03 17.89 -7.02
N ASN A 40 -1.28 18.01 -7.20
CA ASN A 40 -2.03 17.09 -8.06
C ASN A 40 -1.53 17.10 -9.51
N ILE A 41 -1.52 15.93 -10.11
CA ILE A 41 -1.39 15.75 -11.55
C ILE A 41 -2.54 16.51 -12.24
N LYS A 42 -2.25 17.21 -13.32
CA LYS A 42 -3.27 17.91 -14.12
C LYS A 42 -4.32 16.93 -14.64
N SER A 43 -5.59 17.25 -14.48
CA SER A 43 -6.70 16.42 -14.93
C SER A 43 -7.82 17.29 -15.48
N PRO A 44 -8.45 16.92 -16.63
CA PRO A 44 -9.61 17.62 -17.16
C PRO A 44 -10.82 17.53 -16.23
N TRP A 45 -10.80 16.59 -15.27
CA TRP A 45 -11.88 16.34 -14.33
C TRP A 45 -11.76 17.16 -13.03
N SER A 46 -10.70 17.96 -12.87
CA SER A 46 -10.42 18.71 -11.64
C SER A 46 -11.52 19.72 -11.25
N ASN A 47 -12.31 20.18 -12.20
CA ASN A 47 -13.44 21.09 -11.94
C ASN A 47 -14.59 20.44 -11.15
N TYR A 48 -14.63 19.11 -11.06
CA TYR A 48 -15.60 18.35 -10.27
C TYR A 48 -15.10 18.07 -8.85
N TRP A 49 -13.79 18.26 -8.59
CA TRP A 49 -13.18 17.84 -7.34
C TRP A 49 -13.50 18.80 -6.20
N PRO A 50 -13.76 18.28 -4.98
CA PRO A 50 -13.91 19.13 -3.80
C PRO A 50 -12.60 19.83 -3.48
N LYS A 51 -12.72 21.08 -3.01
CA LYS A 51 -11.56 21.89 -2.61
C LYS A 51 -10.86 21.29 -1.39
N ASN A 52 -9.63 21.70 -1.16
CA ASN A 52 -8.90 21.28 0.04
C ASN A 52 -9.62 21.75 1.32
N MET A 53 -9.50 20.96 2.38
CA MET A 53 -10.30 21.13 3.60
C MET A 53 -10.02 22.43 4.35
N SER A 54 -11.06 23.19 4.67
CA SER A 54 -11.02 24.11 5.81
C SER A 54 -11.08 23.33 7.14
N LYS A 55 -10.69 23.97 8.25
CA LYS A 55 -10.77 23.35 9.59
C LYS A 55 -12.21 22.92 9.96
N ILE A 56 -13.22 23.56 9.40
CA ILE A 56 -14.65 23.28 9.65
C ILE A 56 -15.08 22.00 8.88
N ASP A 57 -14.54 21.78 7.70
CA ASP A 57 -14.89 20.62 6.84
C ASP A 57 -14.44 19.28 7.41
N VAL A 58 -13.43 19.27 8.29
CA VAL A 58 -12.96 18.07 8.99
C VAL A 58 -14.11 17.32 9.68
N PHE A 59 -15.11 18.04 10.17
CA PHE A 59 -16.26 17.45 10.87
C PHE A 59 -17.36 16.93 9.94
N SER A 60 -17.54 17.50 8.75
CA SER A 60 -18.65 17.12 7.83
C SER A 60 -18.24 16.10 6.77
N ARG A 61 -17.01 16.14 6.32
CA ARG A 61 -16.52 15.30 5.19
C ARG A 61 -16.57 13.80 5.42
N PRO A 62 -16.18 13.26 6.59
CA PRO A 62 -16.31 11.82 6.85
C PRO A 62 -17.74 11.32 6.63
N PHE A 63 -18.71 12.24 6.78
CA PHE A 63 -20.14 11.94 6.64
C PHE A 63 -20.71 12.27 5.26
N GLY A 64 -19.91 12.77 4.33
CA GLY A 64 -20.32 13.13 2.96
C GLY A 64 -20.91 14.55 2.91
N SER A 65 -20.05 15.56 2.81
CA SER A 65 -20.47 16.96 2.63
C SER A 65 -21.20 17.17 1.30
N MET A 66 -21.99 18.24 1.20
CA MET A 66 -22.70 18.58 -0.04
C MET A 66 -21.73 18.78 -1.21
N GLU A 67 -20.60 19.44 -0.98
CA GLU A 67 -19.56 19.66 -2.01
C GLU A 67 -19.08 18.33 -2.65
N ILE A 68 -18.85 17.29 -1.81
CA ILE A 68 -18.43 15.96 -2.30
C ILE A 68 -19.56 15.33 -3.13
N LYS A 69 -20.80 15.40 -2.64
CA LYS A 69 -21.96 14.82 -3.33
C LYS A 69 -22.17 15.49 -4.69
N ASP A 70 -22.35 16.81 -4.69
CA ASP A 70 -22.66 17.59 -5.89
C ASP A 70 -21.53 17.46 -6.94
N GLY A 71 -20.26 17.47 -6.51
CA GLY A 71 -19.12 17.28 -7.39
C GLY A 71 -19.10 15.89 -8.02
N PHE A 72 -19.35 14.86 -7.22
CA PHE A 72 -19.34 13.48 -7.70
C PHE A 72 -20.54 13.17 -8.60
N GLU A 73 -21.73 13.66 -8.25
CA GLU A 73 -22.95 13.49 -9.06
C GLU A 73 -22.80 14.15 -10.43
N ARG A 74 -22.29 15.40 -10.47
CA ARG A 74 -22.00 16.09 -11.75
C ARG A 74 -20.97 15.34 -12.60
N LEU A 75 -19.94 14.71 -11.95
CA LEU A 75 -18.99 13.89 -12.66
C LEU A 75 -19.65 12.65 -13.26
N LEU A 76 -20.51 11.95 -12.51
CA LEU A 76 -21.25 10.79 -13.02
C LEU A 76 -22.19 11.18 -14.19
N ASP A 77 -22.89 12.31 -14.09
CA ASP A 77 -23.77 12.80 -15.15
C ASP A 77 -23.01 13.14 -16.44
N GLY A 78 -21.83 13.75 -16.32
CA GLY A 78 -21.00 14.14 -17.46
C GLY A 78 -20.19 13.01 -18.09
N PHE A 79 -19.72 12.06 -17.27
CA PHE A 79 -18.82 10.97 -17.71
C PHE A 79 -19.56 9.66 -17.98
N LYS A 80 -20.64 9.37 -17.23
CA LYS A 80 -21.47 8.14 -17.33
C LYS A 80 -20.63 6.85 -17.31
N PRO A 81 -19.89 6.59 -16.22
CA PRO A 81 -19.01 5.42 -16.14
C PRO A 81 -19.78 4.10 -16.05
N ASP A 82 -19.21 3.03 -16.61
CA ASP A 82 -19.69 1.65 -16.41
C ASP A 82 -19.29 1.13 -15.01
N VAL A 83 -18.14 1.57 -14.50
CA VAL A 83 -17.59 1.13 -13.22
C VAL A 83 -17.04 2.33 -12.44
N VAL A 84 -17.35 2.38 -11.16
CA VAL A 84 -16.67 3.26 -10.19
C VAL A 84 -15.68 2.44 -9.38
N HIS A 85 -14.38 2.67 -9.60
CA HIS A 85 -13.32 2.01 -8.84
C HIS A 85 -12.80 2.94 -7.74
N LEU A 86 -12.98 2.51 -6.51
CA LEU A 86 -12.62 3.23 -5.30
C LEU A 86 -11.28 2.75 -4.75
N HIS A 87 -10.49 3.68 -4.22
CA HIS A 87 -9.25 3.43 -3.50
C HIS A 87 -9.33 4.03 -2.09
N ASN A 88 -8.39 4.86 -1.65
CA ASN A 88 -8.43 5.54 -0.36
C ASN A 88 -9.39 6.74 -0.39
N ILE A 89 -10.67 6.54 -0.09
CA ILE A 89 -11.71 7.57 -0.10
C ILE A 89 -12.15 8.03 1.28
N HIS A 90 -11.88 7.25 2.32
CA HIS A 90 -12.30 7.53 3.69
C HIS A 90 -11.87 8.91 4.18
N THR A 91 -12.65 9.46 5.11
CA THR A 91 -12.41 10.74 5.80
C THR A 91 -12.57 11.97 4.89
N GLN A 92 -12.00 11.97 3.67
CA GLN A 92 -11.98 13.16 2.81
C GLN A 92 -13.03 13.12 1.69
N LEU A 93 -13.13 12.02 0.95
CA LEU A 93 -14.14 11.83 -0.10
C LEU A 93 -15.38 11.10 0.41
N SER A 94 -15.27 10.39 1.53
CA SER A 94 -16.33 9.64 2.20
C SER A 94 -16.91 8.47 1.37
N PRO A 95 -17.34 7.38 2.01
CA PRO A 95 -18.10 6.31 1.37
C PRO A 95 -19.46 6.74 0.75
N ILE A 96 -19.84 8.02 0.91
CA ILE A 96 -21.01 8.58 0.25
C ILE A 96 -20.94 8.42 -1.28
N ILE A 97 -19.72 8.45 -1.86
CA ILE A 97 -19.53 8.27 -3.31
C ILE A 97 -19.82 6.84 -3.76
N ALA A 98 -19.54 5.83 -2.91
CA ALA A 98 -19.95 4.44 -3.16
C ALA A 98 -21.48 4.33 -3.19
N LYS A 99 -22.15 4.93 -2.19
CA LYS A 99 -23.61 4.97 -2.11
C LYS A 99 -24.23 5.62 -3.35
N ILE A 100 -23.75 6.79 -3.77
CA ILE A 100 -24.27 7.53 -4.94
C ILE A 100 -24.10 6.69 -6.21
N ALA A 101 -22.93 6.05 -6.42
CA ALA A 101 -22.69 5.21 -7.58
C ALA A 101 -23.65 4.00 -7.59
N HIS A 102 -23.79 3.30 -6.47
CA HIS A 102 -24.68 2.16 -6.29
C HIS A 102 -26.15 2.53 -6.57
N GLU A 103 -26.65 3.64 -5.99
CA GLU A 103 -28.02 4.12 -6.20
C GLU A 103 -28.34 4.52 -7.65
N ARG A 104 -27.28 4.82 -8.45
CA ARG A 104 -27.38 5.07 -9.89
C ARG A 104 -27.20 3.81 -10.75
N GLY A 105 -27.07 2.64 -10.12
CA GLY A 105 -26.89 1.36 -10.82
C GLY A 105 -25.50 1.19 -11.45
N VAL A 106 -24.52 2.01 -11.06
CA VAL A 106 -23.13 1.90 -11.52
C VAL A 106 -22.40 0.88 -10.65
N ARG A 107 -21.72 -0.07 -11.28
CA ARG A 107 -20.92 -1.08 -10.58
C ARG A 107 -19.82 -0.45 -9.74
N VAL A 108 -19.74 -0.83 -8.47
CA VAL A 108 -18.75 -0.30 -7.50
C VAL A 108 -17.75 -1.37 -7.15
N VAL A 109 -16.46 -1.12 -7.46
CA VAL A 109 -15.32 -1.95 -7.08
C VAL A 109 -14.42 -1.15 -6.15
N TRP A 110 -13.87 -1.78 -5.11
CA TRP A 110 -13.08 -1.06 -4.10
C TRP A 110 -11.78 -1.78 -3.75
N THR A 111 -10.64 -1.23 -4.17
CA THR A 111 -9.32 -1.72 -3.74
C THR A 111 -9.00 -1.26 -2.32
N LEU A 112 -8.63 -2.21 -1.46
CA LEU A 112 -8.34 -1.97 -0.04
C LEU A 112 -6.84 -1.73 0.19
N HIS A 113 -6.45 -0.50 0.46
CA HIS A 113 -5.05 -0.15 0.74
C HIS A 113 -4.69 -0.21 2.22
N ASP A 114 -5.69 -0.17 3.10
CA ASP A 114 -5.52 -0.20 4.55
C ASP A 114 -6.72 -0.88 5.25
N THR A 115 -6.65 -1.04 6.57
CA THR A 115 -7.67 -1.72 7.38
C THR A 115 -8.82 -0.81 7.83
N LYS A 116 -9.09 0.31 7.16
CA LYS A 116 -10.11 1.28 7.56
C LYS A 116 -11.51 0.70 7.68
N LEU A 117 -11.84 -0.32 6.91
CA LEU A 117 -13.13 -1.02 6.99
C LEU A 117 -13.40 -1.61 8.39
N VAL A 118 -12.36 -2.08 9.06
CA VAL A 118 -12.46 -2.78 10.35
C VAL A 118 -11.90 -1.96 11.52
N CYS A 119 -10.93 -1.08 11.27
CA CYS A 119 -10.28 -0.24 12.27
C CYS A 119 -10.41 1.24 11.92
N PRO A 120 -11.13 2.08 12.72
CA PRO A 120 -11.31 3.50 12.40
C PRO A 120 -10.00 4.29 12.20
N CYS A 121 -8.91 3.90 12.89
CA CYS A 121 -7.59 4.50 12.69
C CYS A 121 -6.76 3.85 11.57
N TYR A 122 -7.32 2.89 10.80
CA TYR A 122 -6.77 2.23 9.60
C TYR A 122 -5.47 1.43 9.78
N THR A 123 -4.97 1.28 11.00
CA THR A 123 -3.66 0.69 11.24
C THR A 123 -3.71 -0.70 11.88
N CYS A 124 -4.79 -1.01 12.60
CA CYS A 124 -4.88 -2.17 13.49
C CYS A 124 -3.67 -2.29 14.44
N MET A 125 -3.09 -1.16 14.84
CA MET A 125 -1.93 -1.12 15.75
C MET A 125 -2.24 -0.29 16.98
N ARG A 126 -1.79 -0.75 18.15
CA ARG A 126 -1.81 -0.03 19.41
C ARG A 126 -0.58 -0.41 20.23
N ASP A 127 0.14 0.58 20.72
CA ASP A 127 1.33 0.38 21.55
C ASP A 127 2.37 -0.56 20.91
N GLY A 128 2.54 -0.48 19.59
CA GLY A 128 3.44 -1.33 18.83
C GLY A 128 2.93 -2.76 18.56
N GLN A 129 1.71 -3.11 18.98
CA GLN A 129 1.14 -4.44 18.80
C GLN A 129 -0.10 -4.43 17.91
N TRP A 130 -0.38 -5.57 17.27
CA TRP A 130 -1.59 -5.77 16.49
C TRP A 130 -2.84 -5.71 17.38
N CYS A 131 -3.86 -4.99 16.96
CA CYS A 131 -5.09 -4.74 17.73
C CYS A 131 -6.34 -4.97 16.89
N GLU A 132 -7.23 -5.84 17.34
CA GLU A 132 -8.51 -6.15 16.69
C GLU A 132 -9.74 -5.72 17.52
N GLU A 133 -9.57 -4.96 18.60
CA GLU A 133 -10.70 -4.58 19.49
C GLU A 133 -11.84 -3.91 18.73
N CYS A 134 -11.50 -3.06 17.74
CA CYS A 134 -12.50 -2.37 16.92
C CYS A 134 -13.27 -3.28 15.96
N PHE A 135 -12.91 -4.56 15.80
CA PHE A 135 -13.66 -5.49 14.96
C PHE A 135 -15.05 -5.76 15.56
N ASN A 136 -15.11 -5.91 16.87
CA ASN A 136 -16.35 -6.16 17.61
C ASN A 136 -16.95 -4.88 18.21
N ASP A 137 -16.11 -3.98 18.74
CA ASP A 137 -16.57 -2.76 19.41
C ASP A 137 -15.83 -1.52 18.91
N LYS A 138 -16.47 -0.75 18.05
CA LYS A 138 -15.91 0.49 17.49
C LYS A 138 -15.67 1.58 18.56
N THR A 139 -16.26 1.48 19.76
CA THR A 139 -16.01 2.45 20.85
C THR A 139 -14.59 2.36 21.38
N SER A 140 -13.89 1.23 21.16
CA SER A 140 -12.48 1.04 21.54
C SER A 140 -11.58 2.13 20.95
N VAL A 141 -11.88 2.68 19.74
CA VAL A 141 -11.12 3.79 19.17
C VAL A 141 -11.15 5.04 20.04
N ILE A 142 -12.29 5.33 20.71
CA ILE A 142 -12.44 6.46 21.65
C ILE A 142 -11.72 6.15 22.95
N LYS A 143 -11.96 4.96 23.52
CA LYS A 143 -11.35 4.48 24.75
C LYS A 143 -9.83 4.62 24.75
N HIS A 144 -9.20 4.23 23.64
CA HIS A 144 -7.75 4.25 23.47
C HIS A 144 -7.21 5.48 22.75
N LYS A 145 -8.08 6.44 22.36
CA LYS A 145 -7.70 7.71 21.69
C LYS A 145 -6.81 7.48 20.46
N CYS A 146 -7.15 6.48 19.63
CA CYS A 146 -6.29 5.98 18.54
C CYS A 146 -6.13 6.95 17.37
N MET A 147 -7.04 7.95 17.22
CA MET A 147 -6.99 8.90 16.10
C MET A 147 -6.16 10.15 16.45
N PRO A 148 -5.53 10.80 15.43
CA PRO A 148 -4.98 12.13 15.60
C PRO A 148 -6.02 13.10 16.19
N GLY A 149 -5.60 13.99 17.08
CA GLY A 149 -6.52 14.86 17.82
C GLY A 149 -7.14 14.21 19.06
N GLY A 150 -6.64 13.05 19.47
CA GLY A 150 -7.00 12.38 20.72
C GLY A 150 -8.48 11.98 20.78
N ILE A 151 -9.18 12.34 21.88
CA ILE A 151 -10.58 11.95 22.09
C ILE A 151 -11.53 12.51 21.02
N ILE A 152 -11.31 13.76 20.57
CA ILE A 152 -12.16 14.41 19.56
C ILE A 152 -12.02 13.69 18.22
N GLY A 153 -10.80 13.49 17.73
CA GLY A 153 -10.54 12.78 16.49
C GLY A 153 -11.06 11.34 16.54
N SER A 154 -10.90 10.67 17.69
CA SER A 154 -11.39 9.30 17.89
C SER A 154 -12.91 9.21 17.91
N THR A 155 -13.59 10.23 18.47
CA THR A 155 -15.06 10.32 18.44
C THR A 155 -15.55 10.51 16.98
N ILE A 156 -14.90 11.37 16.20
CA ILE A 156 -15.22 11.54 14.77
C ILE A 156 -15.03 10.20 14.02
N GLY A 157 -13.90 9.53 14.25
CA GLY A 157 -13.62 8.22 13.63
C GLY A 157 -14.65 7.15 14.01
N TYR A 158 -15.10 7.12 15.27
CA TYR A 158 -16.18 6.26 15.73
C TYR A 158 -17.50 6.57 14.99
N LEU A 159 -17.88 7.86 14.94
CA LEU A 159 -19.12 8.27 14.27
C LEU A 159 -19.09 8.00 12.76
N GLU A 160 -17.93 8.18 12.10
CA GLU A 160 -17.72 7.78 10.71
C GLU A 160 -17.96 6.28 10.53
N ALA A 161 -17.31 5.43 11.37
CA ALA A 161 -17.45 3.99 11.31
C ALA A 161 -18.87 3.50 11.65
N LYS A 162 -19.61 4.21 12.53
CA LYS A 162 -21.00 3.92 12.84
C LYS A 162 -21.92 4.28 11.67
N LYS A 163 -21.70 5.41 11.00
CA LYS A 163 -22.46 5.84 9.83
C LYS A 163 -22.25 4.90 8.64
N TRP A 164 -21.00 4.58 8.36
CA TRP A 164 -20.55 3.71 7.29
C TRP A 164 -20.20 2.33 7.86
N ASN A 165 -21.18 1.69 8.47
CA ASN A 165 -21.03 0.36 9.03
C ASN A 165 -20.84 -0.70 7.92
N LYS A 166 -20.42 -1.91 8.31
CA LYS A 166 -20.11 -2.98 7.37
C LYS A 166 -21.31 -3.38 6.49
N GLU A 167 -22.53 -3.32 7.02
CA GLU A 167 -23.75 -3.66 6.28
C GLU A 167 -23.92 -2.72 5.09
N LYS A 168 -23.83 -1.40 5.33
CA LYS A 168 -23.95 -0.37 4.28
C LYS A 168 -22.79 -0.43 3.28
N LEU A 169 -21.55 -0.61 3.77
CA LEU A 169 -20.40 -0.67 2.87
C LEU A 169 -20.47 -1.89 1.95
N GLN A 170 -20.98 -3.03 2.45
CA GLN A 170 -21.23 -4.21 1.62
C GLN A 170 -22.44 -4.06 0.68
N GLU A 171 -23.45 -3.31 1.08
CA GLU A 171 -24.60 -2.98 0.24
C GLU A 171 -24.17 -2.11 -0.95
N TYR A 172 -23.35 -1.08 -0.70
CA TYR A 172 -22.96 -0.10 -1.73
C TYR A 172 -21.73 -0.49 -2.55
N THR A 173 -21.15 -1.66 -2.27
CA THR A 173 -19.96 -2.14 -2.98
C THR A 173 -20.23 -3.54 -3.55
N ASP A 174 -20.06 -3.68 -4.85
CA ASP A 174 -20.25 -4.97 -5.53
C ASP A 174 -19.09 -5.92 -5.24
N LEU A 175 -17.86 -5.40 -5.23
CA LEU A 175 -16.66 -6.19 -5.02
C LEU A 175 -15.55 -5.40 -4.32
N PHE A 176 -14.97 -5.99 -3.29
CA PHE A 176 -13.74 -5.51 -2.66
C PHE A 176 -12.52 -6.26 -3.19
N LEU A 177 -11.43 -5.53 -3.47
CA LEU A 177 -10.17 -6.06 -3.98
C LEU A 177 -9.04 -5.81 -2.96
N PRO A 178 -8.88 -6.68 -1.95
CA PRO A 178 -7.69 -6.65 -1.10
C PRO A 178 -6.47 -7.10 -1.91
N PRO A 179 -5.29 -6.45 -1.76
CA PRO A 179 -4.10 -6.82 -2.51
C PRO A 179 -3.31 -7.99 -1.88
N SER A 180 -3.80 -8.56 -0.78
CA SER A 180 -3.22 -9.73 -0.11
C SER A 180 -4.30 -10.59 0.55
N GLN A 181 -4.00 -11.87 0.76
CA GLN A 181 -4.86 -12.76 1.54
C GLN A 181 -4.93 -12.30 3.00
N PHE A 182 -3.81 -11.83 3.56
CA PHE A 182 -3.76 -11.21 4.88
C PHE A 182 -4.81 -10.11 5.05
N MET A 183 -4.92 -9.19 4.08
CA MET A 183 -5.92 -8.11 4.14
C MET A 183 -7.34 -8.66 4.04
N MET A 184 -7.58 -9.61 3.14
CA MET A 184 -8.87 -10.29 3.02
C MET A 184 -9.27 -10.95 4.35
N ASP A 185 -8.39 -11.77 4.92
CA ASP A 185 -8.65 -12.48 6.17
C ASP A 185 -8.90 -11.51 7.33
N THR A 186 -8.16 -10.41 7.37
CA THR A 186 -8.33 -9.35 8.38
C THR A 186 -9.72 -8.73 8.31
N VAL A 187 -10.21 -8.40 7.12
CA VAL A 187 -11.52 -7.78 6.95
C VAL A 187 -12.64 -8.81 7.18
N VAL A 188 -12.45 -10.05 6.77
CA VAL A 188 -13.40 -11.16 7.04
C VAL A 188 -13.51 -11.43 8.55
N ARG A 189 -12.40 -11.44 9.30
CA ARG A 189 -12.43 -11.50 10.79
C ARG A 189 -13.20 -10.33 11.40
N GLY A 190 -13.19 -9.16 10.75
CA GLY A 190 -14.03 -8.01 11.12
C GLY A 190 -15.52 -8.17 10.80
N GLY A 191 -15.94 -9.33 10.28
CA GLY A 191 -17.33 -9.71 10.05
C GLY A 191 -17.88 -9.34 8.67
N TYR A 192 -17.05 -9.11 7.67
CA TYR A 192 -17.45 -8.94 6.28
C TYR A 192 -17.68 -10.31 5.59
N ASP A 193 -18.62 -10.36 4.64
CA ASP A 193 -18.91 -11.58 3.86
C ASP A 193 -17.75 -11.88 2.88
N PRO A 194 -17.05 -13.02 3.00
CA PRO A 194 -15.95 -13.38 2.12
C PRO A 194 -16.34 -13.47 0.63
N LYS A 195 -17.61 -13.67 0.31
CA LYS A 195 -18.10 -13.71 -1.07
C LYS A 195 -17.93 -12.37 -1.81
N LYS A 196 -17.90 -11.26 -1.06
CA LYS A 196 -17.69 -9.90 -1.59
C LYS A 196 -16.22 -9.57 -1.91
N PHE A 197 -15.29 -10.52 -1.74
CA PHE A 197 -13.85 -10.26 -1.87
C PHE A 197 -13.20 -11.13 -2.93
N ARG A 198 -12.22 -10.55 -3.63
CA ARG A 198 -11.25 -11.28 -4.48
C ARG A 198 -9.88 -10.66 -4.25
N VAL A 199 -8.89 -11.49 -3.93
CA VAL A 199 -7.52 -11.00 -3.81
C VAL A 199 -7.00 -10.62 -5.19
N LEU A 200 -6.44 -9.41 -5.29
CA LEU A 200 -5.78 -8.92 -6.50
C LEU A 200 -4.50 -8.19 -6.09
N CYS A 201 -3.36 -8.89 -6.15
CA CYS A 201 -2.05 -8.33 -5.82
C CYS A 201 -1.75 -7.08 -6.64
N ASN A 202 -0.99 -6.15 -6.07
CA ASN A 202 -0.47 -5.03 -6.83
C ASN A 202 0.40 -5.52 -8.01
N PHE A 203 0.58 -4.66 -8.99
CA PHE A 203 1.36 -4.97 -10.18
C PHE A 203 2.54 -4.02 -10.33
N VAL A 204 3.50 -4.44 -11.14
CA VAL A 204 4.64 -3.62 -11.54
C VAL A 204 4.45 -3.09 -12.97
N ASP A 205 4.89 -1.85 -13.17
CA ASP A 205 4.99 -1.26 -14.51
C ASP A 205 6.13 -1.95 -15.28
N MET A 206 5.77 -2.68 -16.36
CA MET A 206 6.70 -3.49 -17.14
C MET A 206 7.83 -2.66 -17.77
N GLU A 207 7.59 -1.38 -18.11
CA GLU A 207 8.63 -0.50 -18.64
C GLU A 207 9.74 -0.22 -17.63
N LYS A 208 9.39 -0.22 -16.33
CA LYS A 208 10.37 0.00 -15.25
C LYS A 208 11.29 -1.19 -15.03
N VAL A 209 10.82 -2.40 -15.29
CA VAL A 209 11.54 -3.64 -14.95
C VAL A 209 12.05 -4.41 -16.17
N LYS A 210 11.93 -3.84 -17.37
CA LYS A 210 12.43 -4.46 -18.58
C LYS A 210 13.96 -4.54 -18.60
N ASN A 211 14.50 -5.61 -19.22
CA ASN A 211 15.93 -5.83 -19.39
C ASN A 211 16.72 -5.74 -18.08
N PRO A 212 16.39 -6.53 -17.03
CA PRO A 212 17.11 -6.49 -15.76
C PRO A 212 18.54 -7.00 -15.91
N CYS A 213 19.46 -6.43 -15.11
CA CYS A 213 20.82 -6.92 -15.01
C CYS A 213 20.93 -7.91 -13.84
N PHE A 214 21.47 -9.11 -14.11
CA PHE A 214 21.62 -10.15 -13.08
C PHE A 214 23.01 -10.26 -12.47
N GLU A 215 23.91 -9.35 -12.83
CA GLU A 215 25.25 -9.28 -12.22
C GLU A 215 25.14 -8.71 -10.80
N LYS A 216 25.53 -9.50 -9.80
CA LYS A 216 25.44 -9.12 -8.39
C LYS A 216 26.78 -8.64 -7.86
N LYS A 217 26.71 -7.67 -6.96
CA LYS A 217 27.85 -7.06 -6.27
C LYS A 217 27.81 -7.38 -4.78
N ASP A 218 28.88 -7.17 -4.07
CA ASP A 218 29.03 -7.53 -2.65
C ASP A 218 28.35 -6.53 -1.71
N TYR A 219 27.01 -6.42 -1.83
CA TYR A 219 26.15 -5.69 -0.90
C TYR A 219 24.71 -6.20 -0.94
N TYR A 220 23.96 -5.91 0.10
CA TYR A 220 22.51 -6.04 0.14
C TYR A 220 21.87 -4.68 0.38
N VAL A 221 20.54 -4.54 0.10
CA VAL A 221 19.90 -3.24 0.02
C VAL A 221 18.62 -3.18 0.87
N TYR A 222 18.37 -2.02 1.46
CA TYR A 222 17.07 -1.61 1.98
C TYR A 222 16.53 -0.46 1.12
N LEU A 223 15.26 -0.52 0.73
CA LEU A 223 14.55 0.55 0.05
C LEU A 223 13.23 0.86 0.78
N GLY A 224 13.10 2.07 1.30
CA GLY A 224 11.88 2.50 1.97
C GLY A 224 12.05 3.74 2.83
N ARG A 225 10.97 4.13 3.51
CA ARG A 225 11.05 5.23 4.50
C ARG A 225 11.92 4.82 5.69
N VAL A 226 12.81 5.71 6.11
CA VAL A 226 13.70 5.49 7.25
C VAL A 226 12.99 5.98 8.53
N ASN A 227 12.14 5.10 9.08
CA ASN A 227 11.36 5.36 10.29
C ASN A 227 11.18 4.08 11.14
N GLU A 228 10.66 4.22 12.37
CA GLU A 228 10.54 3.11 13.33
C GLU A 228 9.72 1.94 12.77
N VAL A 229 8.54 2.22 12.24
CA VAL A 229 7.61 1.16 11.79
C VAL A 229 8.12 0.34 10.61
N LYS A 230 9.13 0.83 9.89
CA LYS A 230 9.79 0.08 8.80
C LYS A 230 10.95 -0.79 9.28
N GLY A 231 11.22 -0.84 10.58
CA GLY A 231 12.22 -1.72 11.18
C GLY A 231 13.66 -1.40 10.80
N VAL A 232 13.93 -0.18 10.31
CA VAL A 232 15.29 0.19 9.84
C VAL A 232 16.28 0.23 11.00
N ARG A 233 15.83 0.56 12.21
CA ARG A 233 16.65 0.52 13.42
C ARG A 233 17.12 -0.91 13.74
N SER A 234 16.19 -1.87 13.72
CA SER A 234 16.49 -3.29 13.90
C SER A 234 17.43 -3.82 12.82
N LEU A 235 17.23 -3.40 11.57
CA LEU A 235 18.11 -3.74 10.45
C LEU A 235 19.54 -3.19 10.66
N CYS A 236 19.68 -1.91 11.01
CA CYS A 236 20.99 -1.31 11.25
C CYS A 236 21.72 -1.99 12.42
N LYS A 237 20.98 -2.35 13.48
CA LYS A 237 21.53 -3.11 14.62
C LYS A 237 22.04 -4.48 14.19
N ALA A 238 21.27 -5.24 13.42
CA ALA A 238 21.70 -6.54 12.90
C ALA A 238 22.89 -6.42 11.94
N ALA A 239 22.89 -5.42 11.06
CA ALA A 239 23.91 -5.20 10.05
C ALA A 239 25.26 -4.75 10.63
N ALA A 240 25.27 -3.99 11.73
CA ALA A 240 26.49 -3.43 12.31
C ALA A 240 27.49 -4.50 12.79
N ASP A 241 27.01 -5.68 13.16
CA ASP A 241 27.81 -6.81 13.62
C ASP A 241 28.26 -7.75 12.49
N LEU A 242 27.87 -7.47 11.24
CA LEU A 242 28.14 -8.32 10.09
C LEU A 242 29.18 -7.71 9.16
N PRO A 243 30.04 -8.54 8.52
CA PRO A 243 31.05 -8.06 7.60
C PRO A 243 30.51 -7.77 6.19
N TYR A 244 29.19 -7.59 6.07
CA TYR A 244 28.49 -7.43 4.78
C TYR A 244 28.02 -6.00 4.60
N LYS A 245 28.24 -5.43 3.42
CA LYS A 245 27.82 -4.05 3.13
C LYS A 245 26.30 -3.96 2.97
N LEU A 246 25.67 -3.10 3.79
CA LEU A 246 24.28 -2.68 3.65
C LEU A 246 24.20 -1.32 2.96
N VAL A 247 23.35 -1.20 1.95
CA VAL A 247 23.02 0.08 1.31
C VAL A 247 21.58 0.46 1.70
N VAL A 248 21.40 1.60 2.37
CA VAL A 248 20.11 2.11 2.82
C VAL A 248 19.66 3.23 1.89
N ILE A 249 18.53 3.04 1.19
CA ILE A 249 17.93 4.01 0.27
C ILE A 249 16.59 4.47 0.83
N GLY A 250 16.44 5.78 1.00
CA GLY A 250 15.22 6.43 1.45
C GLY A 250 15.48 7.59 2.39
N GLY A 251 14.42 8.36 2.65
CA GLY A 251 14.39 9.45 3.62
C GLY A 251 13.44 9.13 4.78
N GLY A 252 13.54 9.88 5.84
CA GLY A 252 12.68 9.75 7.01
C GLY A 252 13.29 10.33 8.27
N GLU A 253 12.52 10.36 9.35
CA GLU A 253 12.89 11.00 10.61
C GLU A 253 14.12 10.38 11.30
N LEU A 254 14.39 9.09 11.06
CA LEU A 254 15.54 8.40 11.66
C LEU A 254 16.84 8.51 10.84
N LEU A 255 16.79 9.04 9.62
CA LEU A 255 17.94 9.01 8.71
C LEU A 255 19.19 9.67 9.31
N SER A 256 19.05 10.87 9.86
CA SER A 256 20.20 11.62 10.39
C SER A 256 20.80 10.97 11.62
N GLU A 257 19.95 10.45 12.52
CA GLU A 257 20.35 9.73 13.72
C GLU A 257 21.12 8.46 13.39
N LEU A 258 20.53 7.59 12.55
CA LEU A 258 21.13 6.30 12.19
C LEU A 258 22.42 6.48 11.39
N LYS A 259 22.49 7.48 10.51
CA LYS A 259 23.70 7.79 9.74
C LYS A 259 24.86 8.20 10.66
N GLU A 260 24.61 8.98 11.71
CA GLU A 260 25.66 9.35 12.68
C GLU A 260 26.03 8.16 13.58
N GLN A 261 25.03 7.40 14.07
CA GLN A 261 25.24 6.25 14.94
C GLN A 261 26.10 5.16 14.28
N TYR A 262 25.89 4.90 12.99
CA TYR A 262 26.55 3.80 12.25
C TYR A 262 27.60 4.26 11.24
N LYS A 263 28.14 5.48 11.39
CA LYS A 263 29.13 6.07 10.46
C LYS A 263 30.42 5.27 10.26
N ASN A 264 30.80 4.44 11.24
CA ASN A 264 32.01 3.60 11.20
C ASN A 264 31.71 2.12 10.89
N SER A 265 30.49 1.80 10.46
CA SER A 265 30.06 0.45 10.09
C SER A 265 30.04 0.24 8.55
N TYR A 266 29.74 -0.98 8.12
CA TYR A 266 29.53 -1.29 6.70
C TYR A 266 28.15 -0.86 6.16
N ILE A 267 27.54 0.20 6.74
CA ILE A 267 26.22 0.71 6.35
C ILE A 267 26.39 2.03 5.59
N GLU A 268 25.96 2.05 4.34
CA GLU A 268 25.97 3.23 3.48
C GLU A 268 24.57 3.82 3.32
N PHE A 269 24.34 5.06 3.75
CA PHE A 269 23.08 5.75 3.61
C PHE A 269 23.09 6.66 2.36
N LYS A 270 22.28 6.34 1.35
CA LYS A 270 22.17 7.09 0.09
C LYS A 270 21.15 8.25 0.16
N GLY A 271 20.24 8.25 1.15
CA GLY A 271 19.13 9.19 1.19
C GLY A 271 18.04 8.85 0.18
N GLN A 272 17.14 9.80 -0.07
CA GLN A 272 16.05 9.63 -1.02
C GLN A 272 16.57 9.69 -2.45
N MET A 273 16.12 8.76 -3.29
CA MET A 273 16.50 8.63 -4.70
C MET A 273 15.28 8.38 -5.57
N GLU A 274 15.35 8.80 -6.82
CA GLU A 274 14.35 8.48 -7.85
C GLU A 274 14.62 7.10 -8.47
N TRP A 275 13.62 6.54 -9.17
CA TRP A 275 13.68 5.21 -9.78
C TRP A 275 14.98 4.93 -10.54
N ASN A 276 15.34 5.82 -11.46
CA ASN A 276 16.53 5.64 -12.29
C ASN A 276 17.84 5.62 -11.49
N GLY A 277 17.86 6.23 -10.30
CA GLY A 277 19.01 6.21 -9.39
C GLY A 277 19.11 4.95 -8.57
N PHE A 278 17.98 4.43 -8.05
CA PHE A 278 18.01 3.27 -7.17
C PHE A 278 17.85 1.92 -7.89
N ARG A 279 17.24 1.87 -9.08
CA ARG A 279 17.09 0.64 -9.86
C ARG A 279 18.41 -0.12 -10.04
N PRO A 280 19.51 0.50 -10.51
CA PRO A 280 20.80 -0.22 -10.65
C PRO A 280 21.35 -0.74 -9.33
N ILE A 281 21.00 -0.10 -8.19
CA ILE A 281 21.44 -0.54 -6.87
C ILE A 281 20.64 -1.79 -6.44
N ILE A 282 19.33 -1.84 -6.74
CA ILE A 282 18.54 -3.05 -6.47
C ILE A 282 19.03 -4.20 -7.36
N GLU A 283 19.19 -3.98 -8.65
CA GLU A 283 19.67 -5.01 -9.60
C GLU A 283 21.01 -5.59 -9.20
N GLY A 284 21.94 -4.74 -8.75
CA GLY A 284 23.27 -5.17 -8.31
C GLY A 284 23.33 -5.76 -6.90
N ALA A 285 22.27 -5.68 -6.10
CA ALA A 285 22.28 -6.22 -4.74
C ALA A 285 22.17 -7.76 -4.75
N ARG A 286 22.87 -8.45 -3.82
CA ARG A 286 22.67 -9.88 -3.60
C ARG A 286 21.23 -10.20 -3.21
N PHE A 287 20.64 -9.35 -2.37
CA PHE A 287 19.22 -9.42 -1.95
C PHE A 287 18.76 -8.08 -1.41
N MET A 288 17.44 -7.89 -1.33
CA MET A 288 16.81 -6.76 -0.64
C MET A 288 16.29 -7.23 0.73
N VAL A 289 16.34 -6.35 1.74
CA VAL A 289 15.72 -6.59 3.06
C VAL A 289 14.52 -5.68 3.24
N LEU A 290 13.38 -6.26 3.65
CA LEU A 290 12.19 -5.52 4.08
C LEU A 290 11.89 -5.86 5.54
N PRO A 291 12.46 -5.13 6.52
CA PRO A 291 12.42 -5.47 7.93
C PRO A 291 11.22 -4.88 8.68
N SER A 292 10.10 -4.65 7.99
CA SER A 292 8.93 -3.98 8.56
C SER A 292 8.47 -4.58 9.89
N GLU A 293 8.24 -3.71 10.86
CA GLU A 293 7.59 -4.00 12.14
C GLU A 293 6.12 -3.55 12.14
N TRP A 294 5.64 -3.21 10.98
CA TRP A 294 4.28 -2.82 10.65
C TRP A 294 3.68 -3.78 9.62
N SER A 295 2.39 -4.09 9.78
CA SER A 295 1.67 -4.95 8.84
C SER A 295 1.56 -4.31 7.45
N GLU A 296 2.51 -4.62 6.59
CA GLU A 296 2.45 -4.28 5.18
C GLU A 296 1.33 -5.06 4.50
N ASN A 297 0.62 -4.41 3.61
CA ASN A 297 -0.43 -5.08 2.88
C ASN A 297 0.12 -5.89 1.68
N ASN A 298 0.68 -5.17 0.69
CA ASN A 298 1.29 -5.79 -0.49
C ASN A 298 2.37 -4.84 -1.02
N PRO A 299 3.58 -4.88 -0.46
CA PRO A 299 4.62 -3.89 -0.71
C PRO A 299 5.17 -3.97 -2.13
N LEU A 300 5.02 -2.88 -2.90
CA LEU A 300 5.54 -2.77 -4.26
C LEU A 300 7.05 -3.02 -4.35
N THR A 301 7.81 -2.62 -3.32
CA THR A 301 9.27 -2.81 -3.30
C THR A 301 9.69 -4.27 -3.38
N VAL A 302 8.90 -5.21 -2.83
CA VAL A 302 9.15 -6.65 -2.98
C VAL A 302 8.91 -7.08 -4.43
N ILE A 303 7.77 -6.68 -5.01
CA ILE A 303 7.40 -7.01 -6.38
C ILE A 303 8.43 -6.43 -7.37
N GLU A 304 8.82 -5.17 -7.18
CA GLU A 304 9.82 -4.48 -8.00
C GLU A 304 11.19 -5.16 -7.89
N SER A 305 11.62 -5.52 -6.67
CA SER A 305 12.89 -6.21 -6.43
C SER A 305 12.94 -7.56 -7.13
N GLN A 306 11.92 -8.39 -6.93
CA GLN A 306 11.84 -9.71 -7.56
C GLN A 306 11.74 -9.60 -9.08
N SER A 307 11.00 -8.63 -9.62
CA SER A 307 10.91 -8.39 -11.07
C SER A 307 12.24 -7.96 -11.70
N LEU A 308 13.16 -7.42 -10.89
CA LEU A 308 14.55 -7.15 -11.27
C LEU A 308 15.51 -8.32 -10.97
N GLY A 309 14.97 -9.48 -10.57
CA GLY A 309 15.75 -10.66 -10.25
C GLY A 309 16.49 -10.59 -8.90
N THR A 310 16.10 -9.70 -8.01
CA THR A 310 16.74 -9.57 -6.69
C THR A 310 15.87 -10.22 -5.63
N PRO A 311 16.35 -11.30 -4.97
CA PRO A 311 15.60 -12.00 -3.93
C PRO A 311 15.38 -11.10 -2.70
N VAL A 312 14.39 -11.46 -1.88
CA VAL A 312 13.97 -10.62 -0.75
C VAL A 312 14.04 -11.39 0.57
N LEU A 313 14.68 -10.78 1.58
CA LEU A 313 14.56 -11.17 2.97
C LEU A 313 13.47 -10.31 3.61
N GLY A 314 12.31 -10.89 3.89
CA GLY A 314 11.12 -10.19 4.36
C GLY A 314 10.72 -10.55 5.79
N ALA A 315 10.25 -9.57 6.56
CA ALA A 315 9.67 -9.83 7.88
C ALA A 315 8.36 -10.64 7.78
N ARG A 316 8.16 -11.62 8.65
CA ARG A 316 6.90 -12.37 8.76
C ARG A 316 5.83 -11.53 9.44
N ILE A 317 5.32 -10.54 8.71
CA ILE A 317 4.24 -9.67 9.15
C ILE A 317 3.39 -9.20 7.95
N GLY A 318 2.07 -9.10 8.16
CA GLY A 318 1.15 -8.66 7.12
C GLY A 318 1.15 -9.58 5.89
N GLY A 319 1.08 -8.97 4.71
CA GLY A 319 1.11 -9.68 3.42
C GLY A 319 2.52 -9.91 2.86
N ILE A 320 3.60 -9.57 3.58
CA ILE A 320 4.98 -9.79 3.09
C ILE A 320 5.27 -11.26 2.79
N PRO A 321 4.91 -12.22 3.68
CA PRO A 321 5.19 -13.64 3.43
C PRO A 321 4.53 -14.20 2.16
N GLU A 322 3.40 -13.63 1.75
CA GLU A 322 2.67 -14.08 0.55
C GLU A 322 3.42 -13.81 -0.77
N LEU A 323 4.38 -12.87 -0.73
CA LEU A 323 5.20 -12.48 -1.88
C LEU A 323 6.52 -13.24 -1.97
N ILE A 324 6.89 -14.03 -0.96
CA ILE A 324 8.19 -14.68 -0.85
C ILE A 324 8.02 -16.20 -0.88
N GLU A 325 8.59 -16.83 -1.88
CA GLU A 325 8.72 -18.29 -1.97
C GLU A 325 10.05 -18.70 -1.33
N GLU A 326 9.97 -19.35 -0.14
CA GLU A 326 11.14 -19.73 0.65
C GLU A 326 12.19 -20.47 -0.16
N ASN A 327 13.43 -20.02 -0.09
CA ASN A 327 14.60 -20.52 -0.82
C ASN A 327 14.53 -20.41 -2.36
N MET A 328 13.44 -19.89 -2.92
CA MET A 328 13.31 -19.65 -4.36
C MET A 328 13.41 -18.16 -4.70
N SER A 329 12.57 -17.32 -4.11
CA SER A 329 12.60 -15.87 -4.32
C SER A 329 13.09 -15.09 -3.10
N GLY A 330 13.46 -15.78 -2.03
CA GLY A 330 13.98 -15.17 -0.81
C GLY A 330 13.81 -16.04 0.43
N MET A 331 13.85 -15.39 1.59
CA MET A 331 13.59 -16.00 2.89
C MET A 331 12.76 -15.06 3.75
N THR A 332 12.14 -15.61 4.81
CA THR A 332 11.44 -14.80 5.80
C THR A 332 12.11 -14.90 7.17
N PHE A 333 11.93 -13.86 7.99
CA PHE A 333 12.39 -13.81 9.38
C PHE A 333 11.30 -13.27 10.31
N GLU A 334 11.45 -13.49 11.63
CA GLU A 334 10.50 -13.00 12.63
C GLU A 334 10.59 -11.49 12.79
N SER A 335 9.47 -10.77 12.53
CA SER A 335 9.42 -9.30 12.62
C SER A 335 9.85 -8.79 14.00
N GLY A 336 10.77 -7.81 14.01
CA GLY A 336 11.32 -7.21 15.23
C GLY A 336 12.39 -8.06 15.93
N ASN A 337 12.64 -9.29 15.49
CA ASN A 337 13.69 -10.15 16.05
C ASN A 337 15.03 -9.89 15.36
N VAL A 338 15.91 -9.14 16.05
CA VAL A 338 17.23 -8.73 15.52
C VAL A 338 18.15 -9.94 15.31
N GLU A 339 18.11 -10.94 16.17
CA GLU A 339 18.99 -12.13 16.10
C GLU A 339 18.56 -13.03 14.92
N ASP A 340 17.25 -13.29 14.74
CA ASP A 340 16.75 -14.03 13.58
C ASP A 340 17.06 -13.27 12.27
N LEU A 341 16.90 -11.93 12.26
CA LEU A 341 17.27 -11.10 11.11
C LEU A 341 18.75 -11.24 10.78
N LYS A 342 19.63 -11.21 11.78
CA LYS A 342 21.08 -11.38 11.60
C LYS A 342 21.41 -12.74 11.02
N GLU A 343 20.87 -13.82 11.59
CA GLU A 343 21.04 -15.19 11.06
C GLU A 343 20.58 -15.30 9.61
N LYS A 344 19.41 -14.77 9.31
CA LYS A 344 18.86 -14.81 7.94
C LYS A 344 19.63 -13.96 6.94
N ILE A 345 20.24 -12.84 7.35
CA ILE A 345 21.16 -12.07 6.50
C ILE A 345 22.36 -12.95 6.14
N GLU A 346 22.98 -13.68 7.09
CA GLU A 346 24.09 -14.58 6.82
C GLU A 346 23.70 -15.72 5.88
N LEU A 347 22.52 -16.32 6.09
CA LEU A 347 22.01 -17.37 5.21
C LEU A 347 21.78 -16.85 3.79
N MET A 348 21.11 -15.70 3.63
CA MET A 348 20.87 -15.08 2.34
C MET A 348 22.17 -14.69 1.61
N TRP A 349 23.18 -14.22 2.37
CA TRP A 349 24.48 -13.85 1.81
C TRP A 349 25.22 -15.04 1.18
N ASN A 350 25.10 -16.21 1.80
CA ASN A 350 25.77 -17.43 1.37
C ASN A 350 24.91 -18.30 0.41
N ALA A 351 23.63 -17.95 0.24
CA ALA A 351 22.73 -18.66 -0.66
C ALA A 351 23.01 -18.36 -2.14
N SER A 352 22.73 -19.32 -2.99
CA SER A 352 22.69 -19.13 -4.43
C SER A 352 21.24 -19.09 -4.91
N PHE A 353 20.93 -18.06 -5.70
CA PHE A 353 19.59 -17.89 -6.30
C PHE A 353 19.67 -17.87 -7.82
N ASP A 354 18.66 -18.41 -8.48
CA ASP A 354 18.46 -18.20 -9.92
C ASP A 354 17.74 -16.85 -10.14
N TYR A 355 18.54 -15.79 -10.27
CA TYR A 355 18.03 -14.43 -10.41
C TYR A 355 17.12 -14.25 -11.63
N LYS A 356 17.41 -14.99 -12.73
CA LYS A 356 16.56 -14.94 -13.91
C LYS A 356 15.21 -15.60 -13.64
N ALA A 357 15.19 -16.77 -13.02
CA ALA A 357 13.94 -17.47 -12.66
C ALA A 357 13.09 -16.63 -11.68
N ILE A 358 13.72 -15.91 -10.74
CA ILE A 358 13.01 -14.96 -9.85
C ILE A 358 12.31 -13.89 -10.68
N ALA A 359 13.03 -13.23 -11.61
CA ALA A 359 12.46 -12.18 -12.45
C ALA A 359 11.32 -12.71 -13.33
N ASP A 360 11.53 -13.84 -14.00
CA ASP A 360 10.53 -14.45 -14.88
C ASP A 360 9.25 -14.82 -14.12
N ASN A 361 9.39 -15.39 -12.91
CA ASN A 361 8.25 -15.73 -12.05
C ASN A 361 7.51 -14.49 -11.55
N ALA A 362 8.24 -13.46 -11.12
CA ALA A 362 7.64 -12.21 -10.66
C ALA A 362 6.88 -11.49 -11.78
N VAL A 363 7.46 -11.41 -12.98
CA VAL A 363 6.81 -10.86 -14.17
C VAL A 363 5.53 -11.63 -14.52
N LYS A 364 5.58 -12.95 -14.51
CA LYS A 364 4.39 -13.78 -14.77
C LYS A 364 3.26 -13.51 -13.77
N ARG A 365 3.58 -13.28 -12.48
CA ARG A 365 2.59 -13.10 -11.41
C ARG A 365 2.10 -11.66 -11.28
N TYR A 366 2.97 -10.69 -11.50
CA TYR A 366 2.75 -9.30 -11.12
C TYR A 366 2.85 -8.33 -12.30
N SER A 367 2.85 -8.80 -13.56
CA SER A 367 2.82 -7.91 -14.71
C SER A 367 1.53 -7.09 -14.77
N SER A 368 1.62 -5.91 -15.35
CA SER A 368 0.46 -5.07 -15.63
C SER A 368 -0.60 -5.79 -16.47
N GLU A 369 -0.18 -6.63 -17.43
CA GLU A 369 -1.09 -7.40 -18.28
C GLU A 369 -1.88 -8.46 -17.48
N ALA A 370 -1.20 -9.25 -16.65
CA ALA A 370 -1.86 -10.24 -15.80
C ALA A 370 -2.87 -9.59 -14.83
N TYR A 371 -2.50 -8.44 -14.28
CA TYR A 371 -3.38 -7.64 -13.44
C TYR A 371 -4.61 -7.14 -14.23
N TYR A 372 -4.39 -6.57 -15.42
CA TYR A 372 -5.45 -6.06 -16.28
C TYR A 372 -6.47 -7.13 -16.67
N GLU A 373 -6.00 -8.28 -17.14
CA GLU A 373 -6.87 -9.39 -17.52
C GLU A 373 -7.77 -9.83 -16.35
N GLN A 374 -7.19 -9.94 -15.16
CA GLN A 374 -7.95 -10.33 -13.97
C GLN A 374 -8.93 -9.24 -13.52
N LEU A 375 -8.50 -7.97 -13.55
CA LEU A 375 -9.34 -6.83 -13.20
C LEU A 375 -10.55 -6.71 -14.14
N MET A 376 -10.36 -6.97 -15.46
CA MET A 376 -11.46 -6.91 -16.43
C MET A 376 -12.54 -7.97 -16.17
N LYS A 377 -12.16 -9.18 -15.73
CA LYS A 377 -13.13 -10.18 -15.27
C LYS A 377 -13.95 -9.63 -14.09
N TYR A 378 -13.26 -9.08 -13.11
CA TYR A 378 -13.91 -8.50 -11.93
C TYR A 378 -14.81 -7.30 -12.26
N TYR A 379 -14.44 -6.47 -13.23
CA TYR A 379 -15.28 -5.37 -13.69
C TYR A 379 -16.56 -5.86 -14.40
N LYS A 380 -16.49 -7.03 -15.05
CA LYS A 380 -17.67 -7.66 -15.69
C LYS A 380 -18.54 -8.47 -14.71
N GLY A 381 -18.05 -8.73 -13.50
CA GLY A 381 -18.76 -9.54 -12.50
C GLY A 381 -18.52 -11.04 -12.60
N GLU A 382 -17.42 -11.42 -13.22
CA GLU A 382 -16.97 -12.80 -13.38
C GLU A 382 -16.10 -13.27 -12.20
#